data_1ddd734e7175e242ca69d6d79c66df14
#
_entry.id   1ddd734e7175e242ca69d6d79c66df14
#
_cell.length_a   1.000
_cell.length_b   1.000
_cell.length_c   1.000
_cell.angle_alpha   90.00
_cell.angle_beta   90.00
_cell.angle_gamma   90.00
#
_symmetry.space_group_name_H-M   'P 1'
#
loop_
_entity.id
_entity.type
_entity.pdbx_description
1 polymer ?
#
loop_
_entity_poly.entity_id
_entity_poly.type
_entity_poly.pdbx_seq_one_letter_code
_entity_poly.pdbx_strand_id
1 'polypeptide(L)'
;MALFKAKDGTQIYYKDCGAGKPILFSHGWPLDGDMWDSQLNYLAERGFRATAFDRRGFGRSDQPWNGYDYDTFASDINDLITTLDLRDVTLVGFSMGGGDVTRYINNYGSERVAGLALLGAVTPIFGKSDTFPQGVDQSVFDGIRDGLRKDRAQFISDFATPFYGTNAGQTVSAGALTQTLNIALLASLKGTIDCVTAFAETDFRPDMAKIDVPTLVIHGSNDQIVPFESTGKLAAEMIKNATLKVYDNAPHGFALTHQDQLNEDLLAFVKSL
;
A
#
# COMPACT_ATOMS: atom_id res chain seq x y z
N MET A 1 22.58 5.32 1.85
CA MET A 1 21.24 4.69 1.96
C MET A 1 20.82 4.79 3.43
N ALA A 2 19.63 5.27 3.69
CA ALA A 2 19.11 5.30 5.05
C ALA A 2 18.48 3.94 5.39
N LEU A 3 18.93 3.35 6.49
CA LEU A 3 18.45 2.08 7.03
C LEU A 3 18.11 2.27 8.50
N PHE A 4 17.04 1.67 8.96
CA PHE A 4 16.81 1.48 10.38
C PHE A 4 16.73 -0.02 10.69
N LYS A 5 16.94 -0.36 11.93
CA LYS A 5 16.87 -1.73 12.40
C LYS A 5 15.56 -1.96 13.13
N ALA A 6 14.70 -2.81 12.58
CA ALA A 6 13.49 -3.24 13.24
C ALA A 6 13.79 -4.03 14.52
N LYS A 7 12.82 -4.16 15.41
CA LYS A 7 12.98 -4.81 16.73
C LYS A 7 13.52 -6.25 16.65
N ASP A 8 13.18 -6.97 15.60
CA ASP A 8 13.66 -8.34 15.36
C ASP A 8 15.06 -8.40 14.71
N GLY A 9 15.65 -7.25 14.40
CA GLY A 9 16.97 -7.12 13.79
C GLY A 9 16.99 -6.92 12.29
N THR A 10 15.83 -7.00 11.60
CA THR A 10 15.70 -6.79 10.17
C THR A 10 16.07 -5.35 9.78
N GLN A 11 16.93 -5.18 8.79
CA GLN A 11 17.28 -3.87 8.24
C GLN A 11 16.25 -3.44 7.22
N ILE A 12 15.63 -2.30 7.47
CA ILE A 12 14.59 -1.72 6.62
C ILE A 12 15.13 -0.44 5.97
N TYR A 13 15.07 -0.39 4.65
CA TYR A 13 15.44 0.80 3.90
C TYR A 13 14.29 1.82 3.88
N TYR A 14 14.65 3.10 3.95
CA TYR A 14 13.68 4.18 3.77
C TYR A 14 14.28 5.38 3.03
N LYS A 15 13.40 6.14 2.39
CA LYS A 15 13.63 7.48 1.85
C LYS A 15 12.95 8.48 2.77
N ASP A 16 13.59 9.63 2.99
CA ASP A 16 13.07 10.71 3.84
C ASP A 16 13.38 12.05 3.16
N CYS A 17 12.37 12.73 2.69
CA CYS A 17 12.47 13.88 1.81
C CYS A 17 11.72 15.09 2.40
N GLY A 18 12.29 16.29 2.27
CA GLY A 18 11.65 17.53 2.72
C GLY A 18 11.70 17.74 4.22
N ALA A 19 10.81 18.61 4.71
CA ALA A 19 10.68 18.97 6.13
C ALA A 19 9.25 19.47 6.39
N GLY A 20 8.80 19.46 7.66
CA GLY A 20 7.45 19.86 8.06
C GLY A 20 6.62 18.71 8.59
N LYS A 21 5.29 18.79 8.45
CA LYS A 21 4.38 17.70 8.89
C LYS A 21 4.72 16.39 8.19
N PRO A 22 4.88 15.27 8.94
CA PRO A 22 5.32 14.02 8.35
C PRO A 22 4.19 13.26 7.65
N ILE A 23 4.54 12.63 6.53
CA ILE A 23 3.70 11.72 5.77
C ILE A 23 4.50 10.44 5.56
N LEU A 24 3.96 9.27 5.94
CA LEU A 24 4.60 7.98 5.79
C LEU A 24 3.84 7.12 4.81
N PHE A 25 4.53 6.63 3.79
CA PHE A 25 3.98 5.84 2.70
C PHE A 25 4.35 4.37 2.80
N SER A 26 3.33 3.49 2.78
CA SER A 26 3.47 2.05 2.62
C SER A 26 3.05 1.62 1.22
N HIS A 27 3.96 0.93 0.53
CA HIS A 27 3.80 0.52 -0.87
C HIS A 27 2.89 -0.70 -1.05
N GLY A 28 2.37 -0.89 -2.27
CA GLY A 28 1.63 -2.07 -2.69
C GLY A 28 2.54 -3.26 -3.06
N TRP A 29 1.94 -4.44 -3.13
CA TRP A 29 2.59 -5.66 -3.62
C TRP A 29 2.64 -5.66 -5.16
N PRO A 30 3.70 -6.14 -5.80
CA PRO A 30 4.99 -6.54 -5.24
C PRO A 30 6.06 -5.44 -5.37
N LEU A 31 5.66 -4.17 -5.27
CA LEU A 31 6.51 -3.00 -5.46
C LEU A 31 7.39 -2.70 -4.23
N ASP A 32 8.06 -1.55 -4.26
CA ASP A 32 8.84 -0.99 -3.15
C ASP A 32 8.60 0.53 -3.01
N GLY A 33 9.36 1.20 -2.17
CA GLY A 33 9.21 2.63 -1.89
C GLY A 33 9.42 3.55 -3.09
N ASP A 34 10.05 3.07 -4.16
CA ASP A 34 10.29 3.86 -5.38
C ASP A 34 9.01 4.13 -6.18
N MET A 35 7.94 3.36 -5.95
CA MET A 35 6.64 3.68 -6.53
C MET A 35 6.11 5.06 -6.13
N TRP A 36 6.60 5.61 -5.01
CA TRP A 36 6.16 6.86 -4.42
C TRP A 36 6.99 8.09 -4.81
N ASP A 37 7.99 7.95 -5.68
CA ASP A 37 8.94 9.03 -6.01
C ASP A 37 8.26 10.34 -6.43
N SER A 38 7.19 10.24 -7.21
CA SER A 38 6.39 11.41 -7.61
C SER A 38 5.70 12.07 -6.42
N GLN A 39 5.02 11.30 -5.58
CA GLN A 39 4.30 11.79 -4.40
C GLN A 39 5.25 12.38 -3.37
N LEU A 40 6.39 11.70 -3.12
CA LEU A 40 7.42 12.18 -2.20
C LEU A 40 7.95 13.54 -2.63
N ASN A 41 8.34 13.65 -3.89
CA ASN A 41 8.90 14.89 -4.44
C ASN A 41 7.88 16.04 -4.42
N TYR A 42 6.66 15.75 -4.91
CA TYR A 42 5.58 16.72 -4.97
C TYR A 42 5.22 17.31 -3.60
N LEU A 43 5.13 16.48 -2.56
CA LEU A 43 4.77 16.91 -1.22
C LEU A 43 5.95 17.55 -0.48
N ALA A 44 7.18 17.05 -0.68
CA ALA A 44 8.38 17.65 -0.11
C ALA A 44 8.61 19.08 -0.62
N GLU A 45 8.42 19.34 -1.91
CA GLU A 45 8.50 20.70 -2.49
C GLU A 45 7.44 21.66 -1.93
N ARG A 46 6.37 21.11 -1.30
CA ARG A 46 5.27 21.88 -0.70
C ARG A 46 5.31 21.97 0.83
N GLY A 47 6.47 21.65 1.41
CA GLY A 47 6.75 21.87 2.83
C GLY A 47 6.29 20.74 3.76
N PHE A 48 6.19 19.51 3.23
CA PHE A 48 5.94 18.32 4.03
C PHE A 48 7.21 17.45 4.14
N ARG A 49 7.32 16.67 5.21
CA ARG A 49 8.33 15.63 5.33
C ARG A 49 7.72 14.31 4.85
N ALA A 50 8.09 13.91 3.63
CA ALA A 50 7.56 12.72 2.98
C ALA A 50 8.55 11.56 3.11
N THR A 51 8.12 10.47 3.76
CA THR A 51 8.92 9.27 4.01
C THR A 51 8.27 8.06 3.36
N ALA A 52 9.03 7.25 2.63
CA ALA A 52 8.61 5.94 2.15
C ALA A 52 9.64 4.89 2.53
N PHE A 53 9.22 3.68 2.81
CA PHE A 53 10.12 2.57 3.14
C PHE A 53 9.88 1.38 2.21
N ASP A 54 10.90 0.56 2.04
CA ASP A 54 10.78 -0.73 1.39
C ASP A 54 10.39 -1.76 2.47
N ARG A 55 9.20 -2.37 2.38
CA ARG A 55 8.78 -3.43 3.31
C ARG A 55 9.83 -4.53 3.36
N ARG A 56 10.01 -5.19 4.52
CA ARG A 56 10.84 -6.40 4.60
C ARG A 56 10.55 -7.36 3.45
N GLY A 57 11.59 -7.93 2.85
CA GLY A 57 11.46 -8.80 1.69
C GLY A 57 11.33 -8.09 0.35
N PHE A 58 11.29 -6.76 0.32
CA PHE A 58 11.11 -5.95 -0.89
C PHE A 58 12.23 -4.92 -1.04
N GLY A 59 12.49 -4.52 -2.28
CA GLY A 59 13.44 -3.47 -2.62
C GLY A 59 14.82 -3.69 -1.99
N ARG A 60 15.26 -2.70 -1.19
CA ARG A 60 16.59 -2.63 -0.56
C ARG A 60 16.60 -3.09 0.90
N SER A 61 15.44 -3.49 1.43
CA SER A 61 15.32 -4.06 2.77
C SER A 61 15.81 -5.50 2.83
N ASP A 62 16.15 -5.97 4.03
CA ASP A 62 16.50 -7.37 4.26
C ASP A 62 15.36 -8.30 3.82
N GLN A 63 15.73 -9.50 3.41
CA GLN A 63 14.84 -10.54 2.94
C GLN A 63 14.80 -11.73 3.93
N PRO A 64 14.21 -11.56 5.13
CA PRO A 64 14.13 -12.65 6.10
C PRO A 64 13.29 -13.81 5.54
N TRP A 65 13.48 -15.02 6.09
CA TRP A 65 12.71 -16.18 5.65
C TRP A 65 11.24 -16.15 6.13
N ASN A 66 10.94 -15.47 7.24
CA ASN A 66 9.62 -15.37 7.88
C ASN A 66 9.26 -13.91 8.19
N GLY A 67 8.03 -13.69 8.71
CA GLY A 67 7.57 -12.38 9.14
C GLY A 67 6.87 -11.61 8.03
N TYR A 68 6.20 -12.31 7.12
CA TYR A 68 5.41 -11.72 6.03
C TYR A 68 3.93 -11.72 6.38
N ASP A 69 3.61 -11.12 7.53
CA ASP A 69 2.26 -10.93 8.05
C ASP A 69 2.04 -9.49 8.51
N TYR A 70 0.78 -9.08 8.62
CA TYR A 70 0.43 -7.70 8.92
C TYR A 70 0.79 -7.23 10.32
N ASP A 71 0.86 -8.12 11.31
CA ASP A 71 1.31 -7.74 12.65
C ASP A 71 2.80 -7.37 12.64
N THR A 72 3.59 -8.13 11.89
CA THR A 72 5.00 -7.84 11.66
C THR A 72 5.20 -6.55 10.85
N PHE A 73 4.44 -6.33 9.77
CA PHE A 73 4.52 -5.09 8.98
C PHE A 73 4.11 -3.86 9.80
N ALA A 74 3.08 -3.96 10.62
CA ALA A 74 2.68 -2.91 11.55
C ALA A 74 3.76 -2.62 12.59
N SER A 75 4.47 -3.65 13.07
CA SER A 75 5.62 -3.49 13.96
C SER A 75 6.77 -2.74 13.28
N ASP A 76 7.08 -3.04 12.03
CA ASP A 76 8.11 -2.32 11.25
C ASP A 76 7.76 -0.84 11.09
N ILE A 77 6.49 -0.53 10.81
CA ILE A 77 6.00 0.86 10.75
C ILE A 77 6.17 1.55 12.10
N ASN A 78 5.82 0.89 13.21
CA ASN A 78 5.99 1.44 14.55
C ASN A 78 7.44 1.73 14.87
N ASP A 79 8.34 0.81 14.52
CA ASP A 79 9.77 0.98 14.74
C ASP A 79 10.33 2.14 13.90
N LEU A 80 9.87 2.32 12.65
CA LEU A 80 10.25 3.46 11.81
C LEU A 80 9.74 4.78 12.39
N ILE A 81 8.46 4.87 12.75
CA ILE A 81 7.84 6.05 13.36
C ILE A 81 8.57 6.45 14.64
N THR A 82 8.95 5.47 15.46
CA THR A 82 9.68 5.69 16.71
C THR A 82 11.12 6.12 16.47
N THR A 83 11.81 5.46 15.53
CA THR A 83 13.21 5.77 15.18
C THR A 83 13.37 7.18 14.64
N LEU A 84 12.41 7.65 13.83
CA LEU A 84 12.41 9.00 13.25
C LEU A 84 11.69 10.03 14.13
N ASP A 85 11.16 9.62 15.30
CA ASP A 85 10.28 10.39 16.21
C ASP A 85 9.18 11.16 15.44
N LEU A 86 8.51 10.46 14.51
CA LEU A 86 7.40 11.06 13.78
C LEU A 86 6.20 11.25 14.72
N ARG A 87 5.62 12.44 14.68
CA ARG A 87 4.42 12.82 15.43
C ARG A 87 3.44 13.51 14.49
N ASP A 88 2.16 13.36 14.75
CA ASP A 88 1.09 13.86 13.88
C ASP A 88 1.28 13.39 12.42
N VAL A 89 1.68 12.10 12.25
CA VAL A 89 2.00 11.53 10.95
C VAL A 89 0.72 11.23 10.15
N THR A 90 0.70 11.60 8.89
CA THR A 90 -0.30 11.07 7.96
C THR A 90 0.21 9.73 7.41
N LEU A 91 -0.53 8.65 7.68
CA LEU A 91 -0.23 7.34 7.13
C LEU A 91 -0.90 7.17 5.77
N VAL A 92 -0.15 6.77 4.76
CA VAL A 92 -0.66 6.50 3.42
C VAL A 92 -0.35 5.06 3.05
N GLY A 93 -1.38 4.25 2.79
CA GLY A 93 -1.21 2.86 2.40
C GLY A 93 -1.89 2.55 1.07
N PHE A 94 -1.11 2.02 0.11
CA PHE A 94 -1.62 1.60 -1.19
C PHE A 94 -1.78 0.09 -1.25
N SER A 95 -2.94 -0.39 -1.74
CA SER A 95 -3.18 -1.82 -1.97
C SER A 95 -2.91 -2.64 -0.69
N MET A 96 -1.95 -3.59 -0.74
CA MET A 96 -1.46 -4.31 0.43
C MET A 96 -1.02 -3.36 1.55
N GLY A 97 -0.35 -2.24 1.24
CA GLY A 97 0.08 -1.24 2.21
C GLY A 97 -1.06 -0.59 3.00
N GLY A 98 -2.27 -0.60 2.45
CA GLY A 98 -3.47 -0.19 3.19
C GLY A 98 -3.76 -1.08 4.39
N GLY A 99 -3.49 -2.38 4.28
CA GLY A 99 -3.55 -3.32 5.40
C GLY A 99 -2.48 -3.03 6.47
N ASP A 100 -1.25 -2.67 6.04
CA ASP A 100 -0.15 -2.36 6.97
C ASP A 100 -0.52 -1.20 7.90
N VAL A 101 -0.98 -0.08 7.33
CA VAL A 101 -1.33 1.13 8.09
C VAL A 101 -2.60 0.96 8.90
N THR A 102 -3.56 0.15 8.44
CA THR A 102 -4.75 -0.23 9.18
C THR A 102 -4.39 -1.07 10.41
N ARG A 103 -3.56 -2.10 10.23
CA ARG A 103 -3.08 -2.94 11.32
C ARG A 103 -2.19 -2.16 12.30
N TYR A 104 -1.44 -1.15 11.82
CA TYR A 104 -0.69 -0.26 12.70
C TYR A 104 -1.62 0.45 13.69
N ILE A 105 -2.71 1.06 13.22
CA ILE A 105 -3.67 1.75 14.11
C ILE A 105 -4.30 0.76 15.09
N ASN A 106 -4.64 -0.44 14.65
CA ASN A 106 -5.20 -1.47 15.54
C ASN A 106 -4.25 -1.85 16.68
N ASN A 107 -2.96 -2.03 16.39
CA ASN A 107 -1.98 -2.58 17.33
C ASN A 107 -1.30 -1.51 18.19
N TYR A 108 -1.13 -0.29 17.65
CA TYR A 108 -0.32 0.78 18.29
C TYR A 108 -1.14 2.05 18.59
N GLY A 109 -2.40 2.11 18.18
CA GLY A 109 -3.26 3.28 18.37
C GLY A 109 -2.95 4.42 17.41
N SER A 110 -3.65 5.53 17.59
CA SER A 110 -3.59 6.72 16.73
C SER A 110 -2.87 7.92 17.39
N GLU A 111 -2.28 7.77 18.57
CA GLU A 111 -1.66 8.89 19.30
C GLU A 111 -0.59 9.66 18.50
N ARG A 112 0.07 9.02 17.56
CA ARG A 112 1.07 9.63 16.68
C ARG A 112 0.54 9.93 15.28
N VAL A 113 -0.75 9.70 15.01
CA VAL A 113 -1.36 9.75 13.68
C VAL A 113 -2.33 10.93 13.57
N ALA A 114 -2.09 11.83 12.62
CA ALA A 114 -3.00 12.94 12.32
C ALA A 114 -4.11 12.53 11.34
N GLY A 115 -3.83 11.59 10.43
CA GLY A 115 -4.78 11.12 9.44
C GLY A 115 -4.32 9.87 8.70
N LEU A 116 -5.26 9.22 8.01
CA LEU A 116 -5.06 7.98 7.27
C LEU A 116 -5.51 8.15 5.82
N ALA A 117 -4.72 7.69 4.85
CA ALA A 117 -5.13 7.58 3.45
C ALA A 117 -5.04 6.12 2.98
N LEU A 118 -6.16 5.56 2.53
CA LEU A 118 -6.28 4.20 1.98
C LEU A 118 -6.48 4.30 0.47
N LEU A 119 -5.51 3.85 -0.29
CA LEU A 119 -5.44 4.01 -1.74
C LEU A 119 -5.56 2.64 -2.42
N GLY A 120 -6.68 2.33 -3.07
CA GLY A 120 -6.91 1.01 -3.68
C GLY A 120 -6.64 -0.15 -2.70
N ALA A 121 -6.95 0.07 -1.41
CA ALA A 121 -6.53 -0.80 -0.31
C ALA A 121 -7.29 -2.13 -0.31
N VAL A 122 -6.62 -3.20 0.14
CA VAL A 122 -7.21 -4.55 0.29
C VAL A 122 -8.19 -4.67 1.46
N THR A 123 -8.37 -3.58 2.20
CA THR A 123 -9.29 -3.50 3.36
C THR A 123 -10.73 -3.23 2.93
N PRO A 124 -11.75 -3.67 3.70
CA PRO A 124 -11.66 -4.30 5.02
C PRO A 124 -11.38 -5.80 4.99
N ILE A 125 -11.58 -6.46 3.88
CA ILE A 125 -11.29 -7.88 3.65
C ILE A 125 -11.25 -8.13 2.15
N PHE A 126 -10.26 -8.90 1.69
CA PHE A 126 -10.05 -9.07 0.26
C PHE A 126 -10.50 -10.44 -0.25
N GLY A 127 -10.09 -11.51 0.43
CA GLY A 127 -10.43 -12.86 0.05
C GLY A 127 -11.85 -13.27 0.46
N LYS A 128 -12.43 -14.15 -0.33
CA LYS A 128 -13.72 -14.78 -0.04
C LYS A 128 -13.62 -15.69 1.19
N SER A 129 -14.61 -15.58 2.07
CA SER A 129 -14.76 -16.44 3.23
C SER A 129 -16.23 -16.72 3.52
N ASP A 130 -16.53 -17.60 4.47
CA ASP A 130 -17.91 -17.90 4.88
C ASP A 130 -18.64 -16.64 5.37
N THR A 131 -17.91 -15.71 6.00
CA THR A 131 -18.46 -14.44 6.49
C THR A 131 -18.34 -13.29 5.49
N PHE A 132 -17.73 -13.54 4.32
CA PHE A 132 -17.56 -12.56 3.27
C PHE A 132 -17.60 -13.21 1.87
N PRO A 133 -18.77 -13.66 1.42
CA PRO A 133 -18.93 -14.41 0.16
C PRO A 133 -18.68 -13.59 -1.11
N GLN A 134 -18.69 -12.24 -1.03
CA GLN A 134 -18.40 -11.32 -2.14
C GLN A 134 -16.91 -11.03 -2.33
N GLY A 135 -16.03 -11.59 -1.50
CA GLY A 135 -14.58 -11.45 -1.65
C GLY A 135 -14.05 -12.19 -2.89
N VAL A 136 -12.80 -11.93 -3.22
CA VAL A 136 -12.10 -12.58 -4.34
C VAL A 136 -11.91 -14.07 -4.05
N ASP A 137 -12.22 -14.91 -5.02
CA ASP A 137 -12.15 -16.37 -4.89
C ASP A 137 -10.70 -16.84 -4.63
N GLN A 138 -10.54 -17.86 -3.80
CA GLN A 138 -9.24 -18.40 -3.39
C GLN A 138 -8.40 -18.85 -4.60
N SER A 139 -9.05 -19.35 -5.66
CA SER A 139 -8.36 -19.79 -6.90
C SER A 139 -7.56 -18.68 -7.59
N VAL A 140 -7.96 -17.42 -7.42
CA VAL A 140 -7.20 -16.25 -7.94
C VAL A 140 -5.86 -16.16 -7.23
N PHE A 141 -5.85 -16.26 -5.91
CA PHE A 141 -4.63 -16.19 -5.10
C PHE A 141 -3.73 -17.43 -5.33
N ASP A 142 -4.32 -18.61 -5.53
CA ASP A 142 -3.56 -19.81 -5.90
C ASP A 142 -2.90 -19.62 -7.27
N GLY A 143 -3.63 -19.07 -8.25
CA GLY A 143 -3.09 -18.74 -9.57
C GLY A 143 -1.92 -17.75 -9.51
N ILE A 144 -1.98 -16.75 -8.61
CA ILE A 144 -0.87 -15.81 -8.37
C ILE A 144 0.36 -16.56 -7.84
N ARG A 145 0.19 -17.39 -6.80
CA ARG A 145 1.29 -18.17 -6.21
C ARG A 145 1.94 -19.11 -7.21
N ASP A 146 1.12 -19.76 -8.03
CA ASP A 146 1.60 -20.71 -9.06
C ASP A 146 2.31 -19.99 -10.20
N GLY A 147 1.80 -18.85 -10.65
CA GLY A 147 2.46 -18.00 -11.63
C GLY A 147 3.84 -17.55 -11.18
N LEU A 148 3.94 -17.07 -9.92
CA LEU A 148 5.20 -16.66 -9.29
C LEU A 148 6.22 -17.80 -9.20
N ARG A 149 5.78 -19.02 -8.90
CA ARG A 149 6.65 -20.20 -8.82
C ARG A 149 7.11 -20.67 -10.19
N LYS A 150 6.24 -20.59 -11.19
CA LYS A 150 6.50 -21.07 -12.54
C LYS A 150 7.46 -20.15 -13.29
N ASP A 151 7.16 -18.86 -13.36
CA ASP A 151 7.98 -17.82 -14.00
C ASP A 151 7.61 -16.45 -13.44
N ARG A 152 8.32 -16.06 -12.38
CA ARG A 152 8.03 -14.80 -11.68
C ARG A 152 8.13 -13.57 -12.59
N ALA A 153 9.14 -13.53 -13.44
CA ALA A 153 9.40 -12.36 -14.28
C ALA A 153 8.28 -12.17 -15.31
N GLN A 154 7.89 -13.26 -15.99
CA GLN A 154 6.78 -13.20 -16.94
C GLN A 154 5.45 -12.93 -16.25
N PHE A 155 5.17 -13.58 -15.11
CA PHE A 155 3.95 -13.35 -14.35
C PHE A 155 3.80 -11.88 -13.95
N ILE A 156 4.84 -11.24 -13.39
CA ILE A 156 4.81 -9.82 -13.00
C ILE A 156 4.66 -8.92 -14.22
N SER A 157 5.31 -9.23 -15.32
CA SER A 157 5.16 -8.51 -16.59
C SER A 157 3.70 -8.56 -17.10
N ASP A 158 3.08 -9.73 -17.07
CA ASP A 158 1.68 -9.91 -17.51
C ASP A 158 0.70 -9.22 -16.54
N PHE A 159 0.99 -9.28 -15.23
CA PHE A 159 0.20 -8.64 -14.19
C PHE A 159 0.14 -7.12 -14.33
N ALA A 160 1.17 -6.49 -14.91
CA ALA A 160 1.16 -5.05 -15.17
C ALA A 160 0.03 -4.62 -16.12
N THR A 161 -0.47 -5.51 -16.96
CA THR A 161 -1.58 -5.23 -17.91
C THR A 161 -2.89 -4.86 -17.18
N PRO A 162 -3.50 -5.71 -16.34
CA PRO A 162 -4.68 -5.35 -15.57
C PRO A 162 -4.35 -4.34 -14.44
N PHE A 163 -3.13 -4.36 -13.90
CA PHE A 163 -2.69 -3.42 -12.86
C PHE A 163 -2.77 -1.95 -13.31
N TYR A 164 -2.30 -1.67 -14.52
CA TYR A 164 -2.37 -0.33 -15.11
C TYR A 164 -3.56 -0.13 -16.03
N GLY A 165 -4.41 -1.13 -16.26
CA GLY A 165 -5.59 -1.03 -17.12
C GLY A 165 -5.26 -0.81 -18.59
N THR A 166 -4.08 -1.23 -19.08
CA THR A 166 -3.70 -1.06 -20.49
C THR A 166 -4.59 -1.88 -21.44
N ASN A 167 -5.20 -2.97 -20.96
CA ASN A 167 -6.25 -3.72 -21.62
C ASN A 167 -7.61 -3.01 -21.62
N ALA A 168 -7.76 -1.92 -20.87
CA ALA A 168 -8.99 -1.13 -20.73
C ALA A 168 -8.83 0.32 -21.19
N GLY A 169 -7.81 0.59 -22.01
CA GLY A 169 -7.61 1.89 -22.66
C GLY A 169 -6.67 2.86 -21.95
N GLN A 170 -6.08 2.47 -20.82
CA GLN A 170 -5.05 3.30 -20.19
C GLN A 170 -3.73 3.23 -20.96
N THR A 171 -2.98 4.32 -20.93
CA THR A 171 -1.67 4.41 -21.59
C THR A 171 -0.58 4.55 -20.54
N VAL A 172 0.41 3.68 -20.60
CA VAL A 172 1.61 3.70 -19.74
C VAL A 172 2.84 3.58 -20.63
N SER A 173 3.86 4.39 -20.38
CA SER A 173 5.10 4.36 -21.18
C SER A 173 5.86 3.03 -20.97
N ALA A 174 6.58 2.59 -21.99
CA ALA A 174 7.45 1.41 -21.88
C ALA A 174 8.51 1.57 -20.78
N GLY A 175 8.98 2.79 -20.54
CA GLY A 175 9.91 3.09 -19.44
C GLY A 175 9.28 2.84 -18.06
N ALA A 176 8.03 3.26 -17.85
CA ALA A 176 7.32 3.04 -16.59
C ALA A 176 7.01 1.55 -16.36
N LEU A 177 6.63 0.80 -17.40
CA LEU A 177 6.45 -0.66 -17.30
C LEU A 177 7.77 -1.37 -16.96
N THR A 178 8.87 -0.96 -17.60
CA THR A 178 10.21 -1.48 -17.29
C THR A 178 10.62 -1.17 -15.85
N GLN A 179 10.39 0.04 -15.38
CA GLN A 179 10.68 0.41 -13.98
C GLN A 179 9.85 -0.44 -13.01
N THR A 180 8.55 -0.57 -13.25
CA THR A 180 7.67 -1.40 -12.43
C THR A 180 8.17 -2.84 -12.32
N LEU A 181 8.54 -3.46 -13.45
CA LEU A 181 9.10 -4.81 -13.46
C LEU A 181 10.40 -4.88 -12.67
N ASN A 182 11.31 -3.91 -12.85
CA ASN A 182 12.60 -3.90 -12.17
C ASN A 182 12.45 -3.82 -10.66
N ILE A 183 11.63 -2.89 -10.13
CA ILE A 183 11.41 -2.78 -8.68
C ILE A 183 10.70 -4.01 -8.11
N ALA A 184 9.73 -4.56 -8.83
CA ALA A 184 9.03 -5.77 -8.39
C ALA A 184 9.94 -7.02 -8.32
N LEU A 185 10.94 -7.11 -9.21
CA LEU A 185 11.90 -8.23 -9.24
C LEU A 185 13.00 -8.13 -8.16
N LEU A 186 13.16 -6.99 -7.49
CA LEU A 186 14.04 -6.87 -6.32
C LEU A 186 13.46 -7.60 -5.09
N ALA A 187 12.14 -7.84 -5.06
CA ALA A 187 11.52 -8.54 -3.95
C ALA A 187 12.00 -9.99 -3.80
N SER A 188 12.01 -10.48 -2.57
CA SER A 188 12.20 -11.91 -2.25
C SER A 188 11.08 -12.75 -2.87
N LEU A 189 11.42 -13.86 -3.54
CA LEU A 189 10.39 -14.79 -4.04
C LEU A 189 9.53 -15.33 -2.88
N LYS A 190 10.17 -15.69 -1.75
CA LYS A 190 9.48 -16.16 -0.54
C LYS A 190 8.52 -15.09 -0.01
N GLY A 191 9.03 -13.86 0.19
CA GLY A 191 8.22 -12.74 0.67
C GLY A 191 7.07 -12.39 -0.28
N THR A 192 7.33 -12.42 -1.59
CA THR A 192 6.30 -12.17 -2.61
C THR A 192 5.17 -13.20 -2.53
N ILE A 193 5.49 -14.50 -2.35
CA ILE A 193 4.49 -15.58 -2.23
C ILE A 193 3.74 -15.51 -0.90
N ASP A 194 4.45 -15.34 0.23
CA ASP A 194 3.83 -15.33 1.56
C ASP A 194 2.89 -14.12 1.74
N CYS A 195 3.24 -12.98 1.17
CA CYS A 195 2.37 -11.80 1.17
C CYS A 195 1.03 -12.06 0.47
N VAL A 196 0.97 -12.96 -0.52
CA VAL A 196 -0.31 -13.36 -1.15
C VAL A 196 -1.23 -13.98 -0.09
N THR A 197 -0.70 -14.83 0.79
CA THR A 197 -1.48 -15.38 1.91
C THR A 197 -1.90 -14.28 2.87
N ALA A 198 -0.98 -13.37 3.23
CA ALA A 198 -1.29 -12.28 4.15
C ALA A 198 -2.49 -11.43 3.66
N PHE A 199 -2.44 -10.91 2.42
CA PHE A 199 -3.53 -10.05 1.95
C PHE A 199 -4.80 -10.81 1.53
N ALA A 200 -4.70 -12.11 1.18
CA ALA A 200 -5.86 -12.92 0.84
C ALA A 200 -6.70 -13.31 2.05
N GLU A 201 -6.05 -13.58 3.20
CA GLU A 201 -6.69 -14.23 4.35
C GLU A 201 -6.94 -13.30 5.54
N THR A 202 -6.32 -12.09 5.55
CA THR A 202 -6.48 -11.20 6.69
C THR A 202 -7.82 -10.48 6.65
N ASP A 203 -8.55 -10.58 7.75
CA ASP A 203 -9.78 -9.83 8.01
C ASP A 203 -9.44 -8.58 8.83
N PHE A 204 -9.59 -7.39 8.22
CA PHE A 204 -9.36 -6.11 8.87
C PHE A 204 -10.63 -5.47 9.42
N ARG A 205 -11.80 -6.11 9.32
CA ARG A 205 -13.04 -5.54 9.85
C ARG A 205 -12.97 -5.16 11.33
N PRO A 206 -12.32 -5.96 12.20
CA PRO A 206 -12.07 -5.53 13.59
C PRO A 206 -11.14 -4.33 13.71
N ASP A 207 -10.16 -4.20 12.79
CA ASP A 207 -9.19 -3.11 12.78
C ASP A 207 -9.84 -1.79 12.33
N MET A 208 -10.74 -1.86 11.33
CA MET A 208 -11.51 -0.72 10.83
C MET A 208 -12.27 0.01 11.94
N ALA A 209 -12.83 -0.73 12.89
CA ALA A 209 -13.60 -0.18 14.01
C ALA A 209 -12.76 0.68 14.97
N LYS A 210 -11.42 0.56 14.92
CA LYS A 210 -10.48 1.32 15.76
C LYS A 210 -9.92 2.57 15.08
N ILE A 211 -10.25 2.79 13.80
CA ILE A 211 -9.82 3.99 13.08
C ILE A 211 -10.67 5.17 13.55
N ASP A 212 -10.06 6.06 14.30
CA ASP A 212 -10.67 7.24 14.92
C ASP A 212 -10.17 8.58 14.36
N VAL A 213 -9.20 8.54 13.43
CA VAL A 213 -8.63 9.73 12.76
C VAL A 213 -9.36 10.05 11.44
N PRO A 214 -9.28 11.31 10.95
CA PRO A 214 -9.73 11.65 9.60
C PRO A 214 -9.12 10.70 8.57
N THR A 215 -9.96 10.15 7.70
CA THR A 215 -9.53 9.13 6.74
C THR A 215 -9.95 9.50 5.32
N LEU A 216 -9.00 9.46 4.39
CA LEU A 216 -9.23 9.60 2.96
C LEU A 216 -9.18 8.21 2.31
N VAL A 217 -10.25 7.80 1.66
CA VAL A 217 -10.29 6.58 0.84
C VAL A 217 -10.32 6.97 -0.62
N ILE A 218 -9.33 6.53 -1.40
CA ILE A 218 -9.30 6.75 -2.86
C ILE A 218 -9.30 5.38 -3.55
N HIS A 219 -10.15 5.22 -4.57
CA HIS A 219 -10.22 3.97 -5.32
C HIS A 219 -10.55 4.23 -6.79
N GLY A 220 -9.96 3.45 -7.68
CA GLY A 220 -10.31 3.49 -9.11
C GLY A 220 -11.60 2.72 -9.40
N SER A 221 -12.52 3.30 -10.18
CA SER A 221 -13.77 2.62 -10.54
C SER A 221 -13.56 1.43 -11.49
N ASN A 222 -12.40 1.36 -12.16
CA ASN A 222 -12.02 0.27 -13.05
C ASN A 222 -10.80 -0.54 -12.50
N ASP A 223 -10.73 -0.66 -11.18
CA ASP A 223 -9.70 -1.46 -10.52
C ASP A 223 -9.98 -2.96 -10.74
N GLN A 224 -9.15 -3.58 -11.59
CA GLN A 224 -9.25 -5.00 -11.96
C GLN A 224 -8.50 -5.92 -10.99
N ILE A 225 -7.79 -5.36 -10.00
CA ILE A 225 -6.98 -6.11 -9.03
C ILE A 225 -7.69 -6.19 -7.69
N VAL A 226 -8.09 -5.05 -7.15
CA VAL A 226 -8.78 -4.93 -5.87
C VAL A 226 -10.18 -4.35 -6.13
N PRO A 227 -11.25 -5.17 -6.13
CA PRO A 227 -12.57 -4.71 -6.54
C PRO A 227 -13.11 -3.61 -5.61
N PHE A 228 -13.44 -2.46 -6.18
CA PHE A 228 -13.92 -1.28 -5.45
C PHE A 228 -15.12 -1.58 -4.54
N GLU A 229 -16.13 -2.28 -5.08
CA GLU A 229 -17.41 -2.53 -4.37
C GLU A 229 -17.24 -3.35 -3.09
N SER A 230 -16.29 -4.29 -3.07
CA SER A 230 -16.03 -5.17 -1.94
C SER A 230 -14.90 -4.71 -1.02
N THR A 231 -14.21 -3.63 -1.37
CA THR A 231 -13.08 -3.11 -0.58
C THR A 231 -13.22 -1.62 -0.30
N GLY A 232 -12.74 -0.71 -1.14
CA GLY A 232 -12.69 0.73 -0.87
C GLY A 232 -14.03 1.34 -0.49
N LYS A 233 -15.12 0.93 -1.13
CA LYS A 233 -16.47 1.37 -0.79
C LYS A 233 -16.87 0.95 0.63
N LEU A 234 -16.68 -0.34 0.94
CA LEU A 234 -16.99 -0.86 2.28
C LEU A 234 -16.08 -0.25 3.35
N ALA A 235 -14.79 -0.06 3.05
CA ALA A 235 -13.87 0.62 3.97
C ALA A 235 -14.36 2.02 4.33
N ALA A 236 -14.81 2.80 3.32
CA ALA A 236 -15.35 4.13 3.55
C ALA A 236 -16.66 4.11 4.36
N GLU A 237 -17.51 3.09 4.19
CA GLU A 237 -18.75 2.92 4.97
C GLU A 237 -18.48 2.52 6.43
N MET A 238 -17.40 1.78 6.68
CA MET A 238 -17.06 1.28 8.02
C MET A 238 -16.31 2.30 8.87
N ILE A 239 -15.55 3.22 8.25
CA ILE A 239 -14.74 4.21 8.96
C ILE A 239 -15.57 5.48 9.20
N LYS A 240 -15.80 5.83 10.47
CA LYS A 240 -16.70 6.93 10.86
C LYS A 240 -16.35 8.29 10.23
N ASN A 241 -15.07 8.60 10.09
CA ASN A 241 -14.57 9.90 9.60
C ASN A 241 -13.92 9.76 8.22
N ALA A 242 -14.47 8.88 7.37
CA ALA A 242 -13.95 8.67 6.02
C ALA A 242 -14.55 9.65 4.99
N THR A 243 -13.68 10.11 4.11
CA THR A 243 -14.06 10.77 2.86
C THR A 243 -13.67 9.85 1.70
N LEU A 244 -14.64 9.46 0.88
CA LEU A 244 -14.42 8.62 -0.30
C LEU A 244 -14.25 9.48 -1.55
N LYS A 245 -13.20 9.20 -2.31
CA LYS A 245 -12.98 9.71 -3.67
C LYS A 245 -12.86 8.54 -4.64
N VAL A 246 -13.75 8.46 -5.60
CA VAL A 246 -13.70 7.46 -6.66
C VAL A 246 -13.10 8.11 -7.92
N TYR A 247 -12.00 7.54 -8.42
CA TYR A 247 -11.39 8.01 -9.67
C TYR A 247 -12.04 7.28 -10.84
N ASP A 248 -12.75 8.04 -11.68
CA ASP A 248 -13.49 7.47 -12.80
C ASP A 248 -12.56 6.80 -13.82
N ASN A 249 -12.91 5.58 -14.23
CA ASN A 249 -12.11 4.73 -15.12
C ASN A 249 -10.66 4.47 -14.68
N ALA A 250 -10.26 4.85 -13.47
CA ALA A 250 -8.91 4.61 -13.00
C ALA A 250 -8.69 3.13 -12.69
N PRO A 251 -7.53 2.57 -13.09
CA PRO A 251 -7.12 1.21 -12.78
C PRO A 251 -6.53 1.13 -11.37
N HIS A 252 -6.06 -0.06 -10.96
CA HIS A 252 -5.36 -0.24 -9.68
C HIS A 252 -4.11 0.66 -9.57
N GLY A 253 -3.30 0.70 -10.62
CA GLY A 253 -2.05 1.49 -10.68
C GLY A 253 -2.25 3.01 -10.85
N PHE A 254 -3.33 3.58 -10.30
CA PHE A 254 -3.66 5.00 -10.46
C PHE A 254 -2.64 5.96 -9.84
N ALA A 255 -1.79 5.49 -8.94
CA ALA A 255 -0.68 6.31 -8.42
C ALA A 255 0.27 6.79 -9.53
N LEU A 256 0.34 6.06 -10.64
CA LEU A 256 1.06 6.44 -11.85
C LEU A 256 0.12 7.06 -12.91
N THR A 257 -0.99 6.37 -13.24
CA THR A 257 -1.87 6.77 -14.35
C THR A 257 -2.68 8.04 -14.07
N HIS A 258 -2.96 8.33 -12.79
CA HIS A 258 -3.68 9.51 -12.31
C HIS A 258 -2.84 10.29 -11.29
N GLN A 259 -1.52 10.35 -11.55
CA GLN A 259 -0.52 10.90 -10.65
C GLN A 259 -0.83 12.32 -10.18
N ASP A 260 -1.18 13.22 -11.09
CA ASP A 260 -1.43 14.63 -10.76
C ASP A 260 -2.68 14.77 -9.88
N GLN A 261 -3.74 14.04 -10.19
CA GLN A 261 -4.97 14.03 -9.39
C GLN A 261 -4.70 13.49 -7.97
N LEU A 262 -3.95 12.40 -7.86
CA LEU A 262 -3.57 11.83 -6.57
C LEU A 262 -2.72 12.81 -5.75
N ASN A 263 -1.75 13.46 -6.39
CA ASN A 263 -0.88 14.43 -5.74
C ASN A 263 -1.69 15.61 -5.15
N GLU A 264 -2.63 16.17 -5.92
CA GLU A 264 -3.50 17.26 -5.45
C GLU A 264 -4.43 16.81 -4.33
N ASP A 265 -5.02 15.62 -4.44
CA ASP A 265 -5.92 15.10 -3.42
C ASP A 265 -5.22 14.78 -2.11
N LEU A 266 -4.01 14.20 -2.16
CA LEU A 266 -3.18 14.00 -0.98
C LEU A 266 -2.78 15.34 -0.36
N LEU A 267 -2.34 16.32 -1.18
CA LEU A 267 -1.99 17.65 -0.68
C LEU A 267 -3.18 18.34 0.01
N ALA A 268 -4.36 18.28 -0.58
CA ALA A 268 -5.57 18.85 0.01
C ALA A 268 -5.89 18.19 1.35
N PHE A 269 -5.77 16.86 1.42
CA PHE A 269 -6.04 16.09 2.63
C PHE A 269 -5.04 16.45 3.75
N VAL A 270 -3.73 16.38 3.49
CA VAL A 270 -2.73 16.66 4.52
C VAL A 270 -2.72 18.12 5.00
N LYS A 271 -3.23 19.06 4.17
CA LYS A 271 -3.43 20.45 4.59
C LYS A 271 -4.67 20.65 5.48
N SER A 272 -5.62 19.73 5.43
CA SER A 272 -6.84 19.80 6.24
C SER A 272 -6.67 19.23 7.64
N LEU A 273 -5.58 18.54 7.89
CA LEU A 273 -5.14 18.01 9.19
C LEU A 273 -4.33 19.07 9.96
#